data_68c686ad84befb836fe00702d716de20
#
_entry.id   68c686ad84befb836fe00702d716de20
#
_cell.length_a   1.000
_cell.length_b   1.000
_cell.length_c   1.000
_cell.angle_alpha   90.00
_cell.angle_beta   90.00
_cell.angle_gamma   90.00
#
_symmetry.space_group_name_H-M   'P 1'
#
loop_
_entity.id
_entity.type
_entity.pdbx_description
1 polymer ?
#
loop_
_entity_poly.entity_id
_entity_poly.type
_entity_poly.pdbx_seq_one_letter_code
_entity_poly.pdbx_strand_id
1 'polypeptide(L)'
;MQPLAERLRPKTLDDYIGQKHLVGPGAILRKMIDAGRISSFILWGPPGVGKTTLAQIIANKLETPFYTLSAVTSGVKDDARSIFSKGRPILFIDEIHRFSKSQQDSLLGAVENGTVTLIGATTENPSFEVIRPLLSRCQLYVLKSLEKEDLLELLQRAITTDTILKERKIELKETTAMLRFSGGDARKLLNILELVVESDTEETVVITDDMVTERLQQNPLAYDKDGEMHYDIISAFIKSIRGSDPDGAIYWLARMVEGGE
;
A
#
# COMPACT_ATOMS: atom_id res chain seq x y z
N MET A 1 13.58 15.25 -4.50
CA MET A 1 14.10 13.91 -4.88
C MET A 1 12.93 12.94 -4.82
N GLN A 2 12.89 11.90 -5.66
CA GLN A 2 11.82 10.91 -5.61
C GLN A 2 12.00 10.01 -4.38
N PRO A 3 10.96 9.73 -3.57
CA PRO A 3 11.06 8.89 -2.37
C PRO A 3 11.59 7.48 -2.67
N LEU A 4 12.32 6.90 -1.73
CA LEU A 4 12.92 5.55 -1.87
C LEU A 4 11.88 4.49 -2.24
N ALA A 5 10.71 4.53 -1.61
CA ALA A 5 9.61 3.61 -1.89
C ALA A 5 9.14 3.65 -3.36
N GLU A 6 9.23 4.79 -4.02
CA GLU A 6 8.88 4.93 -5.43
C GLU A 6 10.03 4.52 -6.35
N ARG A 7 11.29 4.84 -5.98
CA ARG A 7 12.47 4.41 -6.73
C ARG A 7 12.60 2.88 -6.80
N LEU A 8 12.25 2.21 -5.70
CA LEU A 8 12.31 0.75 -5.57
C LEU A 8 11.03 0.03 -5.97
N ARG A 9 10.04 0.72 -6.50
CA ARG A 9 8.78 0.08 -6.92
C ARG A 9 9.07 -1.03 -7.92
N PRO A 10 8.70 -2.29 -7.62
CA PRO A 10 8.93 -3.41 -8.51
C PRO A 10 8.20 -3.25 -9.84
N LYS A 11 8.84 -3.66 -10.91
CA LYS A 11 8.31 -3.57 -12.28
C LYS A 11 7.83 -4.91 -12.81
N THR A 12 8.25 -6.01 -12.21
CA THR A 12 7.91 -7.38 -12.60
C THR A 12 7.35 -8.17 -11.43
N LEU A 13 6.65 -9.28 -11.70
CA LEU A 13 6.17 -10.18 -10.65
C LEU A 13 7.33 -10.88 -9.91
N ASP A 14 8.46 -11.06 -10.55
CA ASP A 14 9.63 -11.71 -9.94
C ASP A 14 10.35 -10.77 -8.97
N ASP A 15 10.21 -9.46 -9.19
CA ASP A 15 10.68 -8.42 -8.26
C ASP A 15 9.70 -8.14 -7.13
N TYR A 16 8.48 -8.65 -7.19
CA TYR A 16 7.42 -8.35 -6.25
C TYR A 16 7.59 -9.20 -4.98
N ILE A 17 7.96 -8.56 -3.87
CA ILE A 17 8.21 -9.21 -2.59
C ILE A 17 6.90 -9.52 -1.88
N GLY A 18 6.84 -10.69 -1.25
CA GLY A 18 5.67 -11.15 -0.51
C GLY A 18 4.55 -11.71 -1.40
N GLN A 19 3.38 -11.94 -0.82
CA GLN A 19 2.15 -12.42 -1.48
C GLN A 19 2.34 -13.71 -2.31
N LYS A 20 3.24 -14.59 -1.91
CA LYS A 20 3.57 -15.83 -2.64
C LYS A 20 2.36 -16.72 -2.90
N HIS A 21 1.34 -16.66 -2.04
CA HIS A 21 0.08 -17.38 -2.18
C HIS A 21 -0.75 -16.91 -3.38
N LEU A 22 -0.57 -15.66 -3.85
CA LEU A 22 -1.28 -15.08 -4.99
C LEU A 22 -0.45 -15.07 -6.27
N VAL A 23 0.82 -14.67 -6.17
CA VAL A 23 1.68 -14.40 -7.33
C VAL A 23 2.97 -15.22 -7.35
N GLY A 24 3.18 -16.10 -6.39
CA GLY A 24 4.29 -17.04 -6.39
C GLY A 24 4.19 -18.06 -7.52
N PRO A 25 5.24 -18.85 -7.77
CA PRO A 25 5.24 -19.89 -8.79
C PRO A 25 4.06 -20.85 -8.61
N GLY A 26 3.24 -21.00 -9.66
CA GLY A 26 2.08 -21.88 -9.64
C GLY A 26 0.82 -21.32 -8.97
N ALA A 27 0.86 -20.14 -8.38
CA ALA A 27 -0.30 -19.48 -7.79
C ALA A 27 -1.34 -19.10 -8.84
N ILE A 28 -2.62 -19.01 -8.42
CA ILE A 28 -3.73 -18.86 -9.36
C ILE A 28 -3.68 -17.54 -10.13
N LEU A 29 -3.43 -16.42 -9.44
CA LEU A 29 -3.34 -15.12 -10.08
C LEU A 29 -2.13 -15.05 -11.03
N ARG A 30 -0.99 -15.63 -10.64
CA ARG A 30 0.19 -15.74 -11.51
C ARG A 30 -0.13 -16.46 -12.80
N LYS A 31 -0.81 -17.61 -12.75
CA LYS A 31 -1.22 -18.37 -13.94
C LYS A 31 -2.13 -17.58 -14.86
N MET A 32 -3.09 -16.84 -14.29
CA MET A 32 -4.01 -16.00 -15.07
C MET A 32 -3.27 -14.87 -15.79
N ILE A 33 -2.33 -14.23 -15.09
CA ILE A 33 -1.49 -13.16 -15.65
C ILE A 33 -0.59 -13.73 -16.77
N ASP A 34 0.06 -14.86 -16.54
CA ASP A 34 0.94 -15.50 -17.51
C ASP A 34 0.18 -15.99 -18.75
N ALA A 35 -1.10 -16.36 -18.59
CA ALA A 35 -1.99 -16.72 -19.70
C ALA A 35 -2.59 -15.50 -20.43
N GLY A 36 -2.32 -14.26 -19.97
CA GLY A 36 -2.90 -13.05 -20.55
C GLY A 36 -4.41 -12.91 -20.34
N ARG A 37 -4.98 -13.64 -19.39
CA ARG A 37 -6.43 -13.73 -19.16
C ARG A 37 -6.76 -13.35 -17.73
N ILE A 38 -7.00 -12.07 -17.49
CA ILE A 38 -7.50 -11.57 -16.21
C ILE A 38 -8.97 -11.17 -16.31
N SER A 39 -9.75 -11.53 -15.32
CA SER A 39 -11.09 -10.99 -15.05
C SER A 39 -10.99 -9.80 -14.11
N SER A 40 -12.08 -9.07 -13.91
CA SER A 40 -12.14 -8.02 -12.89
C SER A 40 -11.99 -8.60 -11.49
N PHE A 41 -11.27 -7.91 -10.60
CA PHE A 41 -11.04 -8.36 -9.23
C PHE A 41 -10.82 -7.20 -8.27
N ILE A 42 -10.93 -7.52 -6.99
CA ILE A 42 -10.67 -6.60 -5.89
C ILE A 42 -9.51 -7.13 -5.07
N LEU A 43 -8.52 -6.26 -4.80
CA LEU A 43 -7.40 -6.48 -3.91
C LEU A 43 -7.76 -5.93 -2.53
N TRP A 44 -7.91 -6.79 -1.56
CA TRP A 44 -8.18 -6.44 -0.18
C TRP A 44 -7.00 -6.77 0.72
N GLY A 45 -6.57 -5.83 1.53
CA GLY A 45 -5.48 -6.05 2.48
C GLY A 45 -4.98 -4.75 3.10
N PRO A 46 -4.11 -4.83 4.10
CA PRO A 46 -3.60 -3.67 4.81
C PRO A 46 -2.84 -2.71 3.90
N PRO A 47 -2.58 -1.48 4.34
CA PRO A 47 -1.78 -0.51 3.59
C PRO A 47 -0.35 -1.02 3.37
N GLY A 48 0.34 -0.48 2.37
CA GLY A 48 1.76 -0.74 2.11
C GLY A 48 2.13 -2.16 1.66
N VAL A 49 1.18 -3.06 1.43
CA VAL A 49 1.44 -4.46 0.98
C VAL A 49 1.56 -4.61 -0.53
N GLY A 50 1.51 -3.50 -1.29
CA GLY A 50 1.78 -3.49 -2.72
C GLY A 50 0.56 -3.63 -3.64
N LYS A 51 -0.68 -3.36 -3.20
CA LYS A 51 -1.90 -3.45 -4.03
C LYS A 51 -1.78 -2.68 -5.35
N THR A 52 -1.46 -1.40 -5.28
CA THR A 52 -1.28 -0.51 -6.45
C THR A 52 -0.14 -0.97 -7.35
N THR A 53 0.96 -1.40 -6.73
CA THR A 53 2.13 -1.93 -7.43
C THR A 53 1.79 -3.20 -8.22
N LEU A 54 1.06 -4.12 -7.60
CA LEU A 54 0.62 -5.36 -8.27
C LEU A 54 -0.26 -5.06 -9.49
N ALA A 55 -1.22 -4.15 -9.35
CA ALA A 55 -2.08 -3.74 -10.47
C ALA A 55 -1.27 -3.16 -11.64
N GLN A 56 -0.26 -2.35 -11.34
CA GLN A 56 0.62 -1.74 -12.34
C GLN A 56 1.53 -2.77 -13.03
N ILE A 57 2.09 -3.71 -12.28
CA ILE A 57 2.86 -4.83 -12.84
C ILE A 57 2.02 -5.66 -13.80
N ILE A 58 0.76 -5.96 -13.43
CA ILE A 58 -0.17 -6.72 -14.27
C ILE A 58 -0.42 -5.99 -15.59
N ALA A 59 -0.73 -4.69 -15.52
CA ALA A 59 -0.99 -3.88 -16.69
C ALA A 59 0.22 -3.82 -17.63
N ASN A 60 1.41 -3.63 -17.07
CA ASN A 60 2.66 -3.60 -17.84
C ASN A 60 2.92 -4.96 -18.51
N LYS A 61 2.74 -6.06 -17.78
CA LYS A 61 2.97 -7.42 -18.31
C LYS A 61 1.99 -7.79 -19.43
N LEU A 62 0.76 -7.29 -19.35
CA LEU A 62 -0.27 -7.51 -20.36
C LEU A 62 -0.24 -6.49 -21.51
N GLU A 63 0.70 -5.54 -21.46
CA GLU A 63 0.81 -4.42 -22.42
C GLU A 63 -0.53 -3.70 -22.64
N THR A 64 -1.31 -3.58 -21.57
CA THR A 64 -2.68 -3.08 -21.60
C THR A 64 -2.73 -1.66 -21.06
N PRO A 65 -3.50 -0.74 -21.67
CA PRO A 65 -3.67 0.61 -21.14
C PRO A 65 -4.16 0.58 -19.70
N PHE A 66 -3.50 1.38 -18.85
CA PHE A 66 -3.76 1.44 -17.40
C PHE A 66 -4.25 2.83 -17.02
N TYR A 67 -5.46 2.90 -16.49
CA TYR A 67 -6.08 4.15 -16.03
C TYR A 67 -6.36 4.05 -14.53
N THR A 68 -5.98 5.09 -13.81
CA THR A 68 -6.23 5.19 -12.37
C THR A 68 -7.33 6.19 -12.10
N LEU A 69 -8.35 5.77 -11.36
CA LEU A 69 -9.36 6.66 -10.78
C LEU A 69 -9.13 6.78 -9.28
N SER A 70 -9.27 8.01 -8.79
CA SER A 70 -9.28 8.32 -7.36
C SER A 70 -10.61 9.01 -7.02
N ALA A 71 -11.15 8.74 -5.83
CA ALA A 71 -12.39 9.36 -5.37
C ALA A 71 -12.31 10.91 -5.30
N VAL A 72 -11.09 11.44 -5.17
CA VAL A 72 -10.84 12.90 -5.08
C VAL A 72 -10.77 13.56 -6.46
N THR A 73 -10.40 12.84 -7.50
CA THR A 73 -10.18 13.38 -8.85
C THR A 73 -11.29 13.01 -9.85
N SER A 74 -12.49 12.69 -9.39
CA SER A 74 -13.63 12.26 -10.22
C SER A 74 -14.17 13.37 -11.14
N GLY A 75 -13.28 13.93 -11.94
CA GLY A 75 -13.54 14.78 -13.08
C GLY A 75 -13.08 14.13 -14.38
N VAL A 76 -13.37 12.85 -14.60
CA VAL A 76 -13.05 12.20 -15.88
C VAL A 76 -14.06 12.69 -16.93
N LYS A 77 -13.77 13.87 -17.49
CA LYS A 77 -14.33 14.34 -18.76
C LYS A 77 -13.36 14.13 -19.92
N ASP A 78 -12.22 13.50 -19.68
CA ASP A 78 -11.21 13.33 -20.73
C ASP A 78 -11.46 12.02 -21.50
N ASP A 79 -11.98 12.22 -22.71
CA ASP A 79 -11.99 11.31 -23.87
C ASP A 79 -12.14 9.80 -23.60
N ALA A 80 -13.28 9.42 -23.04
CA ALA A 80 -13.70 8.02 -22.99
C ALA A 80 -13.52 7.29 -24.35
N ARG A 81 -13.64 8.02 -25.47
CA ARG A 81 -13.50 7.45 -26.82
C ARG A 81 -12.04 7.08 -27.17
N SER A 82 -11.05 7.80 -26.65
CA SER A 82 -9.63 7.47 -26.88
C SER A 82 -9.16 6.29 -26.03
N ILE A 83 -9.78 6.09 -24.87
CA ILE A 83 -9.47 5.01 -23.93
C ILE A 83 -9.74 3.64 -24.53
N PHE A 84 -10.77 3.51 -25.36
CA PHE A 84 -11.23 2.22 -25.94
C PHE A 84 -10.59 1.85 -27.27
N SER A 85 -9.72 2.67 -27.83
CA SER A 85 -9.15 2.44 -29.15
C SER A 85 -8.05 1.36 -29.22
N LYS A 86 -7.45 0.96 -28.06
CA LYS A 86 -6.30 0.05 -27.98
C LYS A 86 -6.57 -1.27 -27.23
N GLY A 87 -7.79 -1.80 -27.26
CA GLY A 87 -8.14 -3.02 -26.57
C GLY A 87 -8.86 -2.78 -25.23
N ARG A 88 -9.04 -3.83 -24.44
CA ARG A 88 -9.74 -3.79 -23.16
C ARG A 88 -8.83 -3.19 -22.07
N PRO A 89 -9.01 -1.92 -21.65
CA PRO A 89 -8.13 -1.28 -20.69
C PRO A 89 -8.33 -1.83 -19.29
N ILE A 90 -7.29 -1.69 -18.46
CA ILE A 90 -7.38 -1.90 -17.01
C ILE A 90 -7.76 -0.57 -16.37
N LEU A 91 -8.87 -0.59 -15.63
CA LEU A 91 -9.29 0.51 -14.78
C LEU A 91 -8.94 0.18 -13.33
N PHE A 92 -7.95 0.87 -12.78
CA PHE A 92 -7.55 0.73 -11.40
C PHE A 92 -8.24 1.78 -10.53
N ILE A 93 -8.88 1.33 -9.45
CA ILE A 93 -9.51 2.20 -8.45
C ILE A 93 -8.85 1.94 -7.11
N ASP A 94 -8.01 2.90 -6.69
CA ASP A 94 -7.45 2.87 -5.35
C ASP A 94 -8.48 3.32 -4.33
N GLU A 95 -8.48 2.67 -3.17
CA GLU A 95 -9.42 2.95 -2.08
C GLU A 95 -10.89 2.97 -2.55
N ILE A 96 -11.31 1.90 -3.26
CA ILE A 96 -12.66 1.80 -3.86
C ILE A 96 -13.79 2.02 -2.83
N HIS A 97 -13.54 1.79 -1.55
CA HIS A 97 -14.47 2.06 -0.45
C HIS A 97 -14.81 3.54 -0.30
N ARG A 98 -13.98 4.46 -0.79
CA ARG A 98 -14.24 5.90 -0.79
C ARG A 98 -15.18 6.35 -1.91
N PHE A 99 -15.46 5.48 -2.87
CA PHE A 99 -16.45 5.75 -3.91
C PHE A 99 -17.85 5.58 -3.35
N SER A 100 -18.73 6.54 -3.60
CA SER A 100 -20.15 6.41 -3.25
C SER A 100 -20.77 5.23 -3.96
N LYS A 101 -21.89 4.70 -3.41
CA LYS A 101 -22.62 3.60 -4.04
C LYS A 101 -23.03 3.92 -5.48
N SER A 102 -23.42 5.15 -5.76
CA SER A 102 -23.76 5.61 -7.11
C SER A 102 -22.57 5.63 -8.06
N GLN A 103 -21.37 6.01 -7.58
CA GLN A 103 -20.14 5.94 -8.38
C GLN A 103 -19.76 4.49 -8.68
N GLN A 104 -19.84 3.60 -7.69
CA GLN A 104 -19.61 2.18 -7.90
C GLN A 104 -20.63 1.56 -8.87
N ASP A 105 -21.91 1.95 -8.78
CA ASP A 105 -22.98 1.49 -9.67
C ASP A 105 -22.72 1.89 -11.13
N SER A 106 -22.17 3.07 -11.35
CA SER A 106 -21.82 3.55 -12.72
C SER A 106 -20.76 2.68 -13.41
N LEU A 107 -19.98 1.90 -12.65
CA LEU A 107 -18.96 0.99 -13.20
C LEU A 107 -19.55 -0.33 -13.70
N LEU A 108 -20.76 -0.71 -13.24
CA LEU A 108 -21.34 -2.02 -13.52
C LEU A 108 -21.44 -2.32 -15.00
N GLY A 109 -21.98 -1.39 -15.78
CA GLY A 109 -22.13 -1.58 -17.22
C GLY A 109 -20.82 -1.85 -17.95
N ALA A 110 -19.77 -1.13 -17.60
CA ALA A 110 -18.45 -1.31 -18.22
C ALA A 110 -17.78 -2.65 -17.83
N VAL A 111 -17.99 -3.09 -16.58
CA VAL A 111 -17.48 -4.37 -16.08
C VAL A 111 -18.27 -5.54 -16.70
N GLU A 112 -19.61 -5.47 -16.72
CA GLU A 112 -20.48 -6.52 -17.29
C GLU A 112 -20.23 -6.75 -18.78
N ASN A 113 -20.17 -5.67 -19.54
CA ASN A 113 -19.95 -5.73 -20.99
C ASN A 113 -18.50 -6.05 -21.34
N GLY A 114 -17.63 -6.18 -20.34
CA GLY A 114 -16.20 -6.43 -20.57
C GLY A 114 -15.47 -5.29 -21.28
N THR A 115 -16.03 -4.08 -21.26
CA THR A 115 -15.41 -2.89 -21.86
C THR A 115 -14.12 -2.51 -21.12
N VAL A 116 -14.07 -2.75 -19.81
CA VAL A 116 -12.88 -2.57 -18.98
C VAL A 116 -12.62 -3.82 -18.14
N THR A 117 -11.37 -4.01 -17.73
CA THR A 117 -11.04 -4.90 -16.62
C THR A 117 -10.85 -4.04 -15.38
N LEU A 118 -11.74 -4.21 -14.40
CA LEU A 118 -11.66 -3.48 -13.14
C LEU A 118 -10.67 -4.15 -12.19
N ILE A 119 -9.74 -3.37 -11.64
CA ILE A 119 -8.93 -3.76 -10.48
C ILE A 119 -9.25 -2.75 -9.37
N GLY A 120 -10.04 -3.16 -8.38
CA GLY A 120 -10.29 -2.36 -7.19
C GLY A 120 -9.26 -2.67 -6.11
N ALA A 121 -8.84 -1.68 -5.33
CA ALA A 121 -8.01 -1.87 -4.14
C ALA A 121 -8.73 -1.26 -2.93
N THR A 122 -8.62 -1.93 -1.78
CA THR A 122 -9.22 -1.44 -0.53
C THR A 122 -8.47 -1.97 0.69
N THR A 123 -8.41 -1.16 1.73
CA THR A 123 -7.98 -1.57 3.08
C THR A 123 -9.17 -2.05 3.92
N GLU A 124 -10.37 -1.60 3.60
CA GLU A 124 -11.60 -1.91 4.30
C GLU A 124 -12.24 -3.23 3.81
N ASN A 125 -13.10 -3.83 4.65
CA ASN A 125 -13.75 -5.08 4.27
C ASN A 125 -14.72 -4.85 3.09
N PRO A 126 -14.43 -5.42 1.92
CA PRO A 126 -15.22 -5.18 0.71
C PRO A 126 -16.67 -5.66 0.81
N SER A 127 -16.98 -6.58 1.70
CA SER A 127 -18.36 -7.05 1.91
C SER A 127 -19.30 -5.97 2.45
N PHE A 128 -18.75 -4.94 3.11
CA PHE A 128 -19.52 -3.81 3.64
C PHE A 128 -19.42 -2.57 2.75
N GLU A 129 -18.28 -2.37 2.12
CA GLU A 129 -17.92 -1.12 1.44
C GLU A 129 -18.19 -1.17 -0.08
N VAL A 130 -18.14 -2.35 -0.68
CA VAL A 130 -18.38 -2.52 -2.11
C VAL A 130 -19.80 -3.03 -2.35
N ILE A 131 -20.49 -2.46 -3.32
CA ILE A 131 -21.86 -2.87 -3.65
C ILE A 131 -21.89 -4.33 -4.12
N ARG A 132 -22.91 -5.08 -3.69
CA ARG A 132 -23.06 -6.50 -4.02
C ARG A 132 -23.04 -6.80 -5.53
N PRO A 133 -23.71 -6.00 -6.40
CA PRO A 133 -23.65 -6.23 -7.84
C PRO A 133 -22.22 -6.18 -8.40
N LEU A 134 -21.35 -5.32 -7.87
CA LEU A 134 -19.96 -5.24 -8.30
C LEU A 134 -19.13 -6.41 -7.76
N LEU A 135 -19.32 -6.77 -6.48
CA LEU A 135 -18.67 -7.93 -5.87
C LEU A 135 -18.98 -9.24 -6.61
N SER A 136 -20.23 -9.43 -7.05
CA SER A 136 -20.62 -10.65 -7.78
C SER A 136 -19.96 -10.80 -9.15
N ARG A 137 -19.36 -9.73 -9.68
CA ARG A 137 -18.66 -9.68 -10.99
C ARG A 137 -17.16 -9.64 -10.88
N CYS A 138 -16.64 -9.54 -9.66
CA CYS A 138 -15.22 -9.44 -9.37
C CYS A 138 -14.77 -10.64 -8.54
N GLN A 139 -13.56 -11.13 -8.81
CA GLN A 139 -12.89 -12.04 -7.90
C GLN A 139 -12.31 -11.22 -6.72
N LEU A 140 -12.21 -11.84 -5.55
CA LEU A 140 -11.60 -11.20 -4.38
C LEU A 140 -10.27 -11.87 -4.07
N TYR A 141 -9.21 -11.08 -4.05
CA TYR A 141 -7.88 -11.52 -3.63
C TYR A 141 -7.47 -10.80 -2.35
N VAL A 142 -7.11 -11.61 -1.36
CA VAL A 142 -6.70 -11.10 -0.05
C VAL A 142 -5.18 -11.03 0.02
N LEU A 143 -4.66 -9.82 0.18
CA LEU A 143 -3.25 -9.58 0.45
C LEU A 143 -3.02 -9.59 1.96
N LYS A 144 -1.93 -10.22 2.38
CA LYS A 144 -1.52 -10.31 3.78
C LYS A 144 -0.48 -9.24 4.09
N SER A 145 -0.35 -8.89 5.37
CA SER A 145 0.81 -8.14 5.84
C SER A 145 2.10 -8.85 5.41
N LEU A 146 3.13 -8.07 5.12
CA LEU A 146 4.44 -8.64 4.81
C LEU A 146 5.03 -9.30 6.05
N GLU A 147 5.56 -10.49 5.87
CA GLU A 147 6.25 -11.24 6.93
C GLU A 147 7.63 -10.64 7.19
N LYS A 148 8.22 -10.99 8.33
CA LYS A 148 9.55 -10.49 8.72
C LYS A 148 10.60 -10.72 7.63
N GLU A 149 10.57 -11.91 7.03
CA GLU A 149 11.50 -12.32 5.96
C GLU A 149 11.35 -11.45 4.72
N ASP A 150 10.11 -11.13 4.33
CA ASP A 150 9.81 -10.26 3.19
C ASP A 150 10.35 -8.83 3.43
N LEU A 151 10.17 -8.32 4.66
CA LEU A 151 10.64 -6.99 5.04
C LEU A 151 12.18 -6.91 5.10
N LEU A 152 12.85 -7.96 5.58
CA LEU A 152 14.31 -8.05 5.58
C LEU A 152 14.87 -8.14 4.15
N GLU A 153 14.24 -8.92 3.28
CA GLU A 153 14.57 -8.98 1.86
C GLU A 153 14.44 -7.59 1.20
N LEU A 154 13.36 -6.85 1.52
CA LEU A 154 13.14 -5.51 1.02
C LEU A 154 14.23 -4.52 1.47
N LEU A 155 14.63 -4.55 2.75
CA LEU A 155 15.72 -3.72 3.27
C LEU A 155 17.05 -4.04 2.57
N GLN A 156 17.39 -5.31 2.47
CA GLN A 156 18.63 -5.74 1.81
C GLN A 156 18.66 -5.31 0.35
N ARG A 157 17.55 -5.47 -0.35
CA ARG A 157 17.38 -5.02 -1.73
C ARG A 157 17.51 -3.51 -1.84
N ALA A 158 16.91 -2.74 -0.94
CA ALA A 158 16.99 -1.29 -0.94
C ALA A 158 18.43 -0.81 -0.88
N ILE A 159 19.22 -1.34 0.05
CA ILE A 159 20.63 -0.96 0.25
C ILE A 159 21.50 -1.35 -0.94
N THR A 160 21.23 -2.49 -1.57
CA THR A 160 22.12 -3.01 -2.64
C THR A 160 21.76 -2.51 -4.03
N THR A 161 20.49 -2.15 -4.28
CA THR A 161 20.03 -1.82 -5.65
C THR A 161 19.65 -0.36 -5.86
N ASP A 162 19.31 0.38 -4.79
CA ASP A 162 18.95 1.79 -4.95
C ASP A 162 20.16 2.62 -5.39
N THR A 163 19.94 3.53 -6.34
CA THR A 163 21.00 4.31 -6.96
C THR A 163 21.73 5.23 -5.99
N ILE A 164 21.07 5.64 -4.91
CA ILE A 164 21.61 6.56 -3.91
C ILE A 164 22.20 5.78 -2.73
N LEU A 165 21.44 4.82 -2.20
CA LEU A 165 21.87 4.08 -1.01
C LEU A 165 23.09 3.21 -1.26
N LYS A 166 23.23 2.63 -2.44
CA LYS A 166 24.39 1.80 -2.80
C LYS A 166 25.74 2.56 -2.81
N GLU A 167 25.71 3.89 -2.91
CA GLU A 167 26.91 4.73 -2.88
C GLU A 167 27.40 4.98 -1.44
N ARG A 168 26.57 4.67 -0.44
CA ARG A 168 26.90 4.79 0.97
C ARG A 168 27.21 3.42 1.57
N LYS A 169 28.13 3.39 2.50
CA LYS A 169 28.36 2.20 3.31
C LYS A 169 27.30 2.10 4.39
N ILE A 170 26.34 1.18 4.24
CA ILE A 170 25.25 0.97 5.18
C ILE A 170 25.39 -0.42 5.78
N GLU A 171 25.48 -0.49 7.10
CA GLU A 171 25.51 -1.72 7.88
C GLU A 171 24.21 -1.85 8.69
N LEU A 172 23.39 -2.86 8.37
CA LEU A 172 22.21 -3.21 9.17
C LEU A 172 22.63 -4.10 10.33
N LYS A 173 22.96 -3.50 11.47
CA LYS A 173 23.34 -4.23 12.68
C LYS A 173 22.11 -4.76 13.41
N GLU A 174 21.08 -3.96 13.51
CA GLU A 174 19.82 -4.30 14.16
C GLU A 174 18.65 -3.83 13.27
N THR A 175 17.55 -4.55 13.28
CA THR A 175 16.39 -4.28 12.42
C THR A 175 15.05 -4.33 13.18
N THR A 176 15.06 -4.67 14.47
CA THR A 176 13.84 -4.91 15.26
C THR A 176 12.98 -3.66 15.36
N ALA A 177 13.59 -2.51 15.60
CA ALA A 177 12.87 -1.24 15.69
C ALA A 177 12.24 -0.87 14.32
N MET A 178 12.99 -0.97 13.21
CA MET A 178 12.47 -0.69 11.88
C MET A 178 11.27 -1.58 11.53
N LEU A 179 11.36 -2.88 11.80
CA LEU A 179 10.29 -3.84 11.54
C LEU A 179 9.05 -3.53 12.39
N ARG A 180 9.26 -3.23 13.69
CA ARG A 180 8.18 -2.86 14.60
C ARG A 180 7.46 -1.60 14.16
N PHE A 181 8.21 -0.53 13.83
CA PHE A 181 7.62 0.74 13.44
C PHE A 181 6.97 0.70 12.06
N SER A 182 7.43 -0.15 11.15
CA SER A 182 6.79 -0.35 9.85
C SER A 182 5.43 -1.05 9.93
N GLY A 183 5.23 -1.89 10.97
CA GLY A 183 3.98 -2.64 11.15
C GLY A 183 3.61 -3.56 9.98
N GLY A 184 4.58 -4.02 9.19
CA GLY A 184 4.34 -4.84 8.00
C GLY A 184 4.08 -4.03 6.71
N ASP A 185 4.19 -2.71 6.77
CA ASP A 185 4.04 -1.80 5.64
C ASP A 185 5.40 -1.55 4.97
N ALA A 186 5.53 -1.97 3.71
CA ALA A 186 6.75 -1.78 2.93
C ALA A 186 7.11 -0.31 2.71
N ARG A 187 6.11 0.56 2.49
CA ARG A 187 6.33 1.98 2.26
C ARG A 187 6.86 2.66 3.52
N LYS A 188 6.23 2.37 4.67
CA LYS A 188 6.71 2.87 5.98
C LYS A 188 8.14 2.39 6.26
N LEU A 189 8.45 1.12 5.99
CA LEU A 189 9.79 0.57 6.20
C LEU A 189 10.86 1.30 5.37
N LEU A 190 10.58 1.52 4.09
CA LEU A 190 11.50 2.23 3.19
C LEU A 190 11.63 3.70 3.55
N ASN A 191 10.56 4.36 3.98
CA ASN A 191 10.62 5.74 4.47
C ASN A 191 11.47 5.86 5.74
N ILE A 192 11.36 4.89 6.66
CA ILE A 192 12.21 4.84 7.87
C ILE A 192 13.69 4.67 7.47
N LEU A 193 13.99 3.75 6.55
CA LEU A 193 15.34 3.55 6.06
C LEU A 193 15.92 4.84 5.44
N GLU A 194 15.15 5.48 4.56
CA GLU A 194 15.54 6.73 3.89
C GLU A 194 15.84 7.83 4.93
N LEU A 195 14.92 8.03 5.89
CA LEU A 195 15.07 9.02 6.97
C LEU A 195 16.34 8.78 7.80
N VAL A 196 16.57 7.53 8.23
CA VAL A 196 17.71 7.18 9.07
C VAL A 196 19.03 7.41 8.32
N VAL A 197 19.10 7.00 7.05
CA VAL A 197 20.32 7.18 6.23
C VAL A 197 20.56 8.65 5.87
N GLU A 198 19.52 9.41 5.53
CA GLU A 198 19.66 10.85 5.18
C GLU A 198 20.01 11.71 6.39
N SER A 199 19.58 11.33 7.59
CA SER A 199 19.90 12.07 8.81
C SER A 199 21.31 11.83 9.34
N ASP A 200 22.03 10.86 8.77
CA ASP A 200 23.40 10.54 9.16
C ASP A 200 24.39 11.14 8.17
N THR A 201 25.44 11.80 8.69
CA THR A 201 26.49 12.44 7.90
C THR A 201 27.79 11.64 7.86
N GLU A 202 27.86 10.51 8.57
CA GLU A 202 29.05 9.68 8.62
C GLU A 202 29.27 8.90 7.30
N GLU A 203 30.51 8.55 7.02
CA GLU A 203 30.89 7.78 5.82
C GLU A 203 30.26 6.36 5.85
N THR A 204 30.15 5.79 7.05
CA THR A 204 29.53 4.48 7.27
C THR A 204 28.36 4.60 8.23
N VAL A 205 27.16 4.34 7.75
CA VAL A 205 25.94 4.38 8.55
C VAL A 205 25.71 3.02 9.19
N VAL A 206 25.83 2.93 10.51
CA VAL A 206 25.57 1.70 11.28
C VAL A 206 24.17 1.80 11.90
N ILE A 207 23.21 1.09 11.32
CA ILE A 207 21.81 1.14 11.75
C ILE A 207 21.60 0.22 12.95
N THR A 208 21.23 0.82 14.08
CA THR A 208 20.85 0.12 15.32
C THR A 208 19.42 0.47 15.72
N ASP A 209 18.82 -0.32 16.60
CA ASP A 209 17.46 -0.09 17.10
C ASP A 209 17.34 1.23 17.88
N ASP A 210 18.39 1.60 18.62
CA ASP A 210 18.46 2.87 19.35
C ASP A 210 18.48 4.07 18.39
N MET A 211 19.33 4.00 17.36
CA MET A 211 19.42 5.05 16.34
C MET A 211 18.07 5.25 15.63
N VAL A 212 17.41 4.16 15.23
CA VAL A 212 16.09 4.23 14.57
C VAL A 212 15.07 4.89 15.50
N THR A 213 15.03 4.48 16.76
CA THR A 213 14.08 5.02 17.75
C THR A 213 14.31 6.51 17.99
N GLU A 214 15.57 6.92 18.15
CA GLU A 214 15.93 8.33 18.35
C GLU A 214 15.52 9.20 17.15
N ARG A 215 15.85 8.76 15.91
CA ARG A 215 15.53 9.53 14.70
C ARG A 215 14.03 9.66 14.45
N LEU A 216 13.25 8.62 14.76
CA LEU A 216 11.81 8.67 14.65
C LEU A 216 11.17 9.59 15.71
N GLN A 217 11.70 9.64 16.94
CA GLN A 217 11.24 10.55 17.98
C GLN A 217 11.56 12.02 17.64
N GLN A 218 12.69 12.29 16.99
CA GLN A 218 13.06 13.64 16.54
C GLN A 218 12.24 14.13 15.34
N ASN A 219 11.55 13.22 14.61
CA ASN A 219 10.74 13.53 13.43
C ASN A 219 9.32 12.94 13.51
N PRO A 220 8.50 13.33 14.50
CA PRO A 220 7.15 12.78 14.67
C PRO A 220 6.26 13.00 13.45
N LEU A 221 6.43 14.11 12.71
CA LEU A 221 5.66 14.41 11.49
C LEU A 221 6.00 13.50 10.30
N ALA A 222 7.22 12.96 10.22
CA ALA A 222 7.58 11.99 9.19
C ALA A 222 6.97 10.60 9.46
N TYR A 223 6.69 10.32 10.73
CA TYR A 223 6.11 9.06 11.18
C TYR A 223 4.58 9.00 10.98
N ASP A 224 3.88 10.15 11.12
CA ASP A 224 2.40 10.23 11.07
C ASP A 224 1.87 10.79 9.74
N LYS A 225 2.65 10.74 8.67
CA LYS A 225 2.29 11.34 7.38
C LYS A 225 1.01 10.78 6.74
N ASP A 226 0.48 9.66 7.25
CA ASP A 226 -0.75 9.02 6.75
C ASP A 226 -1.92 9.03 7.75
N GLY A 227 -1.78 9.66 8.94
CA GLY A 227 -2.89 9.88 9.88
C GLY A 227 -3.52 8.60 10.49
N GLU A 228 -2.94 7.41 10.29
CA GLU A 228 -3.51 6.17 10.84
C GLU A 228 -3.41 6.10 12.37
N MET A 229 -2.32 6.58 12.97
CA MET A 229 -2.20 6.63 14.43
C MET A 229 -3.20 7.60 15.05
N HIS A 230 -3.52 8.70 14.38
CA HIS A 230 -4.55 9.64 14.78
C HIS A 230 -5.92 8.96 14.93
N TYR A 231 -6.36 8.25 13.88
CA TYR A 231 -7.63 7.52 13.92
C TYR A 231 -7.63 6.36 14.94
N ASP A 232 -6.51 5.68 15.11
CA ASP A 232 -6.36 4.61 16.10
C ASP A 232 -6.43 5.15 17.54
N ILE A 233 -5.78 6.27 17.82
CA ILE A 233 -5.81 6.94 19.14
C ILE A 233 -7.22 7.45 19.42
N ILE A 234 -7.87 8.13 18.47
CA ILE A 234 -9.25 8.58 18.60
C ILE A 234 -10.19 7.40 18.83
N SER A 235 -10.03 6.33 18.04
CA SER A 235 -10.84 5.11 18.18
C SER A 235 -10.65 4.45 19.55
N ALA A 236 -9.41 4.38 20.04
CA ALA A 236 -9.10 3.86 21.37
C ALA A 236 -9.71 4.75 22.49
N PHE A 237 -9.62 6.08 22.36
CA PHE A 237 -10.26 7.03 23.26
C PHE A 237 -11.78 6.85 23.32
N ILE A 238 -12.44 6.80 22.15
CA ILE A 238 -13.89 6.58 22.07
C ILE A 238 -14.28 5.22 22.68
N LYS A 239 -13.50 4.16 22.42
CA LYS A 239 -13.74 2.82 22.97
C LYS A 239 -13.58 2.81 24.50
N SER A 240 -12.59 3.51 25.05
CA SER A 240 -12.40 3.64 26.49
C SER A 240 -13.59 4.35 27.16
N ILE A 241 -14.08 5.44 26.56
CA ILE A 241 -15.29 6.13 27.06
C ILE A 241 -16.51 5.19 27.02
N ARG A 242 -16.74 4.50 25.90
CA ARG A 242 -17.87 3.57 25.77
C ARG A 242 -17.77 2.38 26.70
N GLY A 243 -16.55 1.94 27.00
CA GLY A 243 -16.27 0.84 27.92
C GLY A 243 -16.29 1.27 29.40
N SER A 244 -16.57 2.56 29.69
CA SER A 244 -16.51 3.13 31.06
C SER A 244 -15.16 2.91 31.73
N ASP A 245 -14.08 3.01 30.97
CA ASP A 245 -12.68 2.93 31.43
C ASP A 245 -12.10 4.35 31.51
N PRO A 246 -12.16 5.00 32.69
CA PRO A 246 -11.68 6.37 32.83
C PRO A 246 -10.17 6.50 32.74
N ASP A 247 -9.40 5.48 33.15
CA ASP A 247 -7.95 5.51 33.11
C ASP A 247 -7.46 5.39 31.67
N GLY A 248 -8.05 4.49 30.90
CA GLY A 248 -7.81 4.37 29.46
C GLY A 248 -8.20 5.64 28.71
N ALA A 249 -9.34 6.26 29.03
CA ALA A 249 -9.77 7.50 28.40
C ALA A 249 -8.79 8.66 28.65
N ILE A 250 -8.35 8.85 29.91
CA ILE A 250 -7.37 9.88 30.28
C ILE A 250 -6.02 9.63 29.58
N TYR A 251 -5.56 8.38 29.52
CA TYR A 251 -4.32 8.02 28.85
C TYR A 251 -4.35 8.38 27.35
N TRP A 252 -5.40 8.00 26.64
CA TRP A 252 -5.52 8.29 25.21
C TRP A 252 -5.72 9.78 24.93
N LEU A 253 -6.47 10.50 25.80
CA LEU A 253 -6.61 11.94 25.71
C LEU A 253 -5.26 12.66 25.88
N ALA A 254 -4.46 12.25 26.88
CA ALA A 254 -3.13 12.82 27.08
C ALA A 254 -2.24 12.62 25.86
N ARG A 255 -2.30 11.45 25.21
CA ARG A 255 -1.57 11.17 23.97
C ARG A 255 -2.02 12.02 22.78
N MET A 256 -3.31 12.31 22.67
CA MET A 256 -3.84 13.23 21.65
C MET A 256 -3.30 14.65 21.86
N VAL A 257 -3.39 15.16 23.07
CA VAL A 257 -2.88 16.50 23.41
C VAL A 257 -1.37 16.62 23.18
N GLU A 258 -0.61 15.60 23.54
CA GLU A 258 0.85 15.55 23.31
C GLU A 258 1.18 15.47 21.80
N GLY A 259 0.30 14.83 21.00
CA GLY A 259 0.40 14.76 19.54
C GLY A 259 0.00 16.06 18.82
N GLY A 260 -0.52 17.06 19.54
CA GLY A 260 -0.89 18.38 18.99
C GLY A 260 -2.30 18.47 18.45
N GLU A 261 -3.21 17.66 18.96
CA GLU A 261 -4.64 17.66 18.61
C GLU A 261 -5.49 18.43 19.65
#